data_37dc5c7bc943055c8aaf9b512c95e4f6
#
_entry.id   37dc5c7bc943055c8aaf9b512c95e4f6
#
_cell.length_a   1.000
_cell.length_b   1.000
_cell.length_c   1.000
_cell.angle_alpha   90.00
_cell.angle_beta   90.00
_cell.angle_gamma   90.00
#
_symmetry.space_group_name_H-M   'P 1'
#
loop_
_entity.id
_entity.type
_entity.pdbx_description
1 polymer ?
#
loop_
_entity_poly.entity_id
_entity_poly.type
_entity_poly.pdbx_seq_one_letter_code
_entity_poly.pdbx_strand_id
1 'polypeptide(L)'
;MLVKNWGATPTPYDWSQLYSGLQSGVVEGQYVASPWQHVAKLHEVAKYFTEIGGMWSGNILAMDAKQYNALSSQEKKWLHEAADAYGEKVNQLDNAWIKNGED
;
A
#
# COMPACT_ATOMS: atom_id res chain seq x y z
N MET A 1 -0.44 -3.55 -18.47
CA MET A 1 -0.55 -2.14 -18.04
C MET A 1 -2.03 -1.76 -17.94
N LEU A 2 -2.58 -1.88 -16.76
CA LEU A 2 -4.02 -1.76 -16.49
C LEU A 2 -4.60 -0.42 -16.95
N VAL A 3 -4.01 0.70 -16.53
CA VAL A 3 -4.45 2.07 -16.83
C VAL A 3 -4.52 2.35 -18.34
N LYS A 4 -3.55 1.84 -19.11
CA LYS A 4 -3.55 1.99 -20.56
C LYS A 4 -4.73 1.24 -21.22
N ASN A 5 -5.11 0.10 -20.68
CA ASN A 5 -6.24 -0.68 -21.18
C ASN A 5 -7.59 0.01 -20.93
N TRP A 6 -7.63 0.95 -20.00
CA TRP A 6 -8.80 1.81 -19.74
C TRP A 6 -8.84 3.05 -20.65
N GLY A 7 -7.89 3.18 -21.58
CA GLY A 7 -7.81 4.34 -22.48
C GLY A 7 -7.13 5.57 -21.89
N ALA A 8 -6.56 5.46 -20.70
CA ALA A 8 -5.84 6.55 -20.06
C ALA A 8 -4.32 6.47 -20.32
N THR A 9 -3.64 7.60 -20.21
CA THR A 9 -2.19 7.68 -20.36
C THR A 9 -1.50 7.46 -19.01
N PRO A 10 -0.78 6.34 -18.82
CA PRO A 10 -0.08 6.09 -17.59
C PRO A 10 1.11 7.07 -17.45
N THR A 11 1.09 7.86 -16.41
CA THR A 11 2.12 8.85 -16.10
C THR A 11 2.80 8.45 -14.78
N PRO A 12 4.11 8.12 -14.79
CA PRO A 12 4.86 7.94 -13.55
C PRO A 12 4.85 9.24 -12.74
N TYR A 13 4.46 9.14 -11.48
CA TYR A 13 4.34 10.32 -10.63
C TYR A 13 4.83 9.99 -9.20
N ASP A 14 5.52 10.94 -8.58
CA ASP A 14 6.01 10.76 -7.22
C ASP A 14 4.85 10.80 -6.22
N TRP A 15 4.84 9.85 -5.29
CA TRP A 15 3.78 9.75 -4.28
C TRP A 15 3.66 11.03 -3.44
N SER A 16 4.77 11.63 -3.07
CA SER A 16 4.82 12.86 -2.26
C SER A 16 4.20 14.07 -2.97
N GLN A 17 4.12 14.03 -4.29
CA GLN A 17 3.59 15.10 -5.13
C GLN A 17 2.19 14.82 -5.68
N LEU A 18 1.64 13.63 -5.42
CA LEU A 18 0.40 13.18 -6.02
C LEU A 18 -0.79 14.10 -5.66
N TYR A 19 -0.90 14.53 -4.41
CA TYR A 19 -1.94 15.45 -3.97
C TYR A 19 -1.91 16.77 -4.78
N SER A 20 -0.76 17.40 -4.86
CA SER A 20 -0.60 18.66 -5.60
C SER A 20 -0.77 18.47 -7.11
N GLY A 21 -0.35 17.34 -7.65
CA GLY A 21 -0.55 16.98 -9.06
C GLY A 21 -2.03 16.84 -9.44
N LEU A 22 -2.81 16.19 -8.60
CA LEU A 22 -4.28 16.09 -8.75
C LEU A 22 -4.95 17.44 -8.56
N GLN A 23 -4.56 18.20 -7.54
CA GLN A 23 -5.11 19.52 -7.25
C GLN A 23 -4.90 20.51 -8.39
N SER A 24 -3.73 20.48 -9.03
CA SER A 24 -3.37 21.36 -10.15
C SER A 24 -3.85 20.85 -11.52
N GLY A 25 -4.36 19.61 -11.60
CA GLY A 25 -4.77 18.99 -12.85
C GLY A 25 -3.61 18.51 -13.73
N VAL A 26 -2.39 18.45 -13.23
CA VAL A 26 -1.24 17.86 -13.95
C VAL A 26 -1.43 16.37 -14.15
N VAL A 27 -2.06 15.71 -13.19
CA VAL A 27 -2.62 14.35 -13.33
C VAL A 27 -4.12 14.42 -13.10
N GLU A 28 -4.90 13.73 -13.93
CA GLU A 28 -6.36 13.80 -13.90
C GLU A 28 -6.98 12.67 -13.07
N GLY A 29 -6.20 11.66 -12.73
CA GLY A 29 -6.65 10.52 -11.94
C GLY A 29 -5.50 9.69 -11.42
N GLN A 30 -5.85 8.71 -10.60
CA GLN A 30 -4.89 7.84 -9.95
C GLN A 30 -5.46 6.44 -9.76
N TYR A 31 -4.57 5.46 -9.63
CA TYR A 31 -4.91 4.10 -9.26
C TYR A 31 -4.16 3.72 -7.99
N VAL A 32 -4.86 3.65 -6.88
CA VAL A 32 -4.30 3.37 -5.55
C VAL A 32 -5.33 2.60 -4.71
N ALA A 33 -4.88 1.81 -3.75
CA ALA A 33 -5.78 1.13 -2.83
C ALA A 33 -6.56 2.12 -1.94
N SER A 34 -7.83 1.81 -1.66
CA SER A 34 -8.77 2.71 -0.96
C SER A 34 -8.24 3.28 0.36
N PRO A 35 -7.56 2.53 1.25
CA PRO A 35 -7.05 3.10 2.49
C PRO A 35 -6.06 4.26 2.28
N TRP A 36 -5.26 4.20 1.23
CA TRP A 36 -4.29 5.25 0.90
C TRP A 36 -4.94 6.55 0.40
N GLN A 37 -6.17 6.49 -0.13
CA GLN A 37 -6.96 7.66 -0.49
C GLN A 37 -7.16 8.56 0.72
N HIS A 38 -7.50 7.96 1.86
CA HIS A 38 -7.76 8.68 3.09
C HIS A 38 -6.47 9.22 3.73
N VAL A 39 -5.43 8.37 3.84
CA VAL A 39 -4.13 8.75 4.44
C VAL A 39 -3.48 9.91 3.70
N ALA A 40 -3.48 9.88 2.38
CA ALA A 40 -2.91 10.94 1.55
C ALA A 40 -3.90 12.09 1.25
N LYS A 41 -5.11 12.05 1.85
CA LYS A 41 -6.18 13.04 1.66
C LYS A 41 -6.58 13.25 0.20
N LEU A 42 -6.40 12.24 -0.64
CA LEU A 42 -6.65 12.36 -2.08
C LEU A 42 -8.14 12.56 -2.40
N HIS A 43 -9.04 12.16 -1.50
CA HIS A 43 -10.47 12.41 -1.57
C HIS A 43 -10.83 13.91 -1.61
N GLU A 44 -9.97 14.78 -1.08
CA GLU A 44 -10.19 16.25 -1.12
C GLU A 44 -10.04 16.82 -2.54
N VAL A 45 -9.19 16.20 -3.36
CA VAL A 45 -8.83 16.67 -4.71
C VAL A 45 -9.33 15.75 -5.83
N ALA A 46 -9.68 14.50 -5.53
CA ALA A 46 -10.28 13.53 -6.45
C ALA A 46 -11.68 13.14 -5.94
N LYS A 47 -12.72 13.76 -6.49
CA LYS A 47 -14.11 13.65 -6.01
C LYS A 47 -14.83 12.36 -6.41
N TYR A 48 -14.30 11.64 -7.39
CA TYR A 48 -14.92 10.42 -7.92
C TYR A 48 -14.04 9.23 -7.59
N PHE A 49 -14.64 8.20 -7.06
CA PHE A 49 -13.98 6.95 -6.71
C PHE A 49 -14.73 5.78 -7.34
N THR A 50 -14.01 4.86 -7.91
CA THR A 50 -14.56 3.62 -8.46
C THR A 50 -13.77 2.45 -7.89
N GLU A 51 -14.44 1.61 -7.13
CA GLU A 51 -13.84 0.39 -6.62
C GLU A 51 -13.87 -0.69 -7.71
N ILE A 52 -12.71 -1.23 -8.04
CA ILE A 52 -12.56 -2.20 -9.12
C ILE A 52 -11.99 -3.54 -8.64
N GLY A 53 -11.64 -3.67 -7.36
CA GLY A 53 -11.06 -4.89 -6.79
C GLY A 53 -9.77 -5.37 -7.49
N GLY A 54 -9.07 -4.48 -8.19
CA GLY A 54 -7.98 -4.81 -9.09
C GLY A 54 -6.58 -4.79 -8.47
N MET A 55 -6.47 -4.50 -7.17
CA MET A 55 -5.18 -4.42 -6.49
C MET A 55 -5.14 -5.35 -5.28
N TRP A 56 -4.13 -6.18 -5.23
CA TRP A 56 -3.73 -6.85 -4.00
C TRP A 56 -2.46 -6.19 -3.46
N SER A 57 -2.46 -5.85 -2.18
CA SER A 57 -1.31 -5.27 -1.50
C SER A 57 -0.86 -6.19 -0.39
N GLY A 58 0.43 -6.48 -0.34
CA GLY A 58 1.02 -7.29 0.71
C GLY A 58 2.34 -6.69 1.21
N ASN A 59 2.61 -6.88 2.49
CA ASN A 59 3.89 -6.50 3.10
C ASN A 59 4.78 -7.74 3.22
N ILE A 60 6.05 -7.56 2.92
CA ILE A 60 7.05 -8.61 3.04
C ILE A 60 8.10 -8.15 4.05
N LEU A 61 8.32 -8.93 5.10
CA LEU A 61 9.45 -8.76 5.98
C LEU A 61 10.65 -9.50 5.37
N ALA A 62 11.70 -8.79 5.04
CA ALA A 62 12.89 -9.36 4.42
C ALA A 62 14.16 -9.00 5.20
N MET A 63 15.12 -9.89 5.18
CA MET A 63 16.43 -9.72 5.79
C MET A 63 17.52 -10.20 4.82
N ASP A 64 18.71 -9.62 4.92
CA ASP A 64 19.87 -10.11 4.17
C ASP A 64 20.24 -11.54 4.57
N ALA A 65 20.42 -12.41 3.58
CA ALA A 65 20.66 -13.82 3.81
C ALA A 65 21.95 -14.10 4.60
N LYS A 66 23.00 -13.29 4.43
CA LYS A 66 24.24 -13.43 5.16
C LYS A 66 24.05 -13.10 6.64
N GLN A 67 23.29 -12.04 6.92
CA GLN A 67 22.94 -11.66 8.29
C GLN A 67 22.08 -12.75 8.94
N TYR A 68 21.05 -13.24 8.25
CA TYR A 68 20.20 -14.31 8.76
C TYR A 68 21.01 -15.59 9.06
N ASN A 69 21.92 -15.99 8.16
CA ASN A 69 22.73 -17.19 8.35
C ASN A 69 23.73 -17.08 9.51
N ALA A 70 24.16 -15.86 9.86
CA ALA A 70 25.04 -15.59 10.99
C ALA A 70 24.34 -15.68 12.35
N LEU A 71 23.01 -15.66 12.39
CA LEU A 71 22.24 -15.79 13.63
C LEU A 71 22.35 -17.21 14.21
N SER A 72 22.42 -17.29 15.53
CA SER A 72 22.27 -18.55 16.26
C SER A 72 20.87 -19.15 16.08
N SER A 73 20.71 -20.42 16.41
CA SER A 73 19.41 -21.09 16.35
C SER A 73 18.36 -20.41 17.22
N GLN A 74 18.77 -19.87 18.38
CA GLN A 74 17.87 -19.20 19.29
C GLN A 74 17.43 -17.82 18.75
N GLU A 75 18.34 -17.06 18.16
CA GLU A 75 18.02 -15.77 17.52
C GLU A 75 17.10 -15.95 16.32
N LYS A 76 17.34 -16.99 15.51
CA LYS A 76 16.42 -17.34 14.41
C LYS A 76 15.02 -17.65 14.90
N LYS A 77 14.89 -18.40 16.01
CA LYS A 77 13.60 -18.70 16.61
C LYS A 77 12.90 -17.42 17.07
N TRP A 78 13.57 -16.53 17.77
CA TRP A 78 13.02 -15.26 18.20
C TRP A 78 12.60 -14.38 17.02
N LEU A 79 13.42 -14.36 15.95
CA LEU A 79 13.10 -13.60 14.75
C LEU A 79 11.80 -14.12 14.09
N HIS A 80 11.61 -15.44 13.99
CA HIS A 80 10.40 -16.03 13.46
C HIS A 80 9.18 -15.74 14.33
N GLU A 81 9.29 -15.93 15.64
CA GLU A 81 8.22 -15.62 16.60
C GLU A 81 7.79 -14.14 16.51
N ALA A 82 8.75 -13.23 16.39
CA ALA A 82 8.47 -11.79 16.23
C ALA A 82 7.83 -11.49 14.86
N ALA A 83 8.29 -12.14 13.80
CA ALA A 83 7.72 -11.97 12.45
C ALA A 83 6.27 -12.48 12.37
N ASP A 84 5.97 -13.61 12.97
CA ASP A 84 4.63 -14.19 13.04
C ASP A 84 3.70 -13.26 13.84
N ALA A 85 4.11 -12.82 15.02
CA ALA A 85 3.33 -11.89 15.84
C ALA A 85 3.09 -10.54 15.13
N TYR A 86 4.10 -10.04 14.42
CA TYR A 86 3.96 -8.85 13.59
C TYR A 86 2.95 -9.05 12.46
N GLY A 87 3.06 -10.16 11.72
CA GLY A 87 2.15 -10.50 10.61
C GLY A 87 0.69 -10.61 11.06
N GLU A 88 0.44 -11.28 12.18
CA GLU A 88 -0.90 -11.37 12.77
C GLU A 88 -1.44 -9.99 13.15
N LYS A 89 -0.62 -9.15 13.78
CA LYS A 89 -1.03 -7.82 14.20
C LYS A 89 -1.29 -6.89 13.02
N VAL A 90 -0.45 -6.90 12.00
CA VAL A 90 -0.64 -6.11 10.78
C VAL A 90 -1.93 -6.52 10.09
N ASN A 91 -2.16 -7.82 9.88
CA ASN A 91 -3.39 -8.30 9.25
C ASN A 91 -4.66 -7.87 10.01
N GLN A 92 -4.62 -7.89 11.35
CA GLN A 92 -5.74 -7.40 12.17
C GLN A 92 -5.98 -5.90 11.96
N LEU A 93 -4.91 -5.09 11.93
CA LEU A 93 -5.01 -3.64 11.76
C LEU A 93 -5.45 -3.27 10.35
N ASP A 94 -4.90 -3.92 9.32
CA ASP A 94 -5.25 -3.68 7.93
C ASP A 94 -6.73 -4.02 7.66
N ASN A 95 -7.20 -5.17 8.17
CA ASN A 95 -8.60 -5.55 8.04
C ASN A 95 -9.55 -4.57 8.75
N ALA A 96 -9.17 -4.10 9.94
CA ALA A 96 -9.94 -3.09 10.65
C ALA A 96 -9.95 -1.75 9.91
N TRP A 97 -8.82 -1.39 9.32
CA TRP A 97 -8.69 -0.14 8.59
C TRP A 97 -9.46 -0.13 7.26
N ILE A 98 -9.39 -1.21 6.49
CA ILE A 98 -10.18 -1.38 5.28
C ILE A 98 -11.68 -1.25 5.62
N LYS A 99 -12.13 -1.99 6.64
CA LYS A 99 -13.53 -1.97 7.07
C LYS A 99 -14.01 -0.59 7.52
N ASN A 100 -13.16 0.18 8.18
CA ASN A 100 -13.50 1.56 8.63
C ASN A 100 -13.37 2.61 7.51
N GLY A 101 -12.72 2.29 6.40
CA GLY A 101 -12.56 3.18 5.25
C GLY A 101 -13.62 2.97 4.16
N GLU A 102 -14.48 1.98 4.31
CA GLU A 102 -15.62 1.71 3.43
C GLU A 102 -16.92 2.45 3.87
N ASP A 103 -16.91 3.04 5.07
CA ASP A 103 -18.01 3.87 5.61
C ASP A 103 -17.76 5.37 5.34
#